data_4300f5cce2931aa8762faaee0740dd11
#
_entry.id   4300f5cce2931aa8762faaee0740dd11
#
_cell.length_a   1.000
_cell.length_b   1.000
_cell.length_c   1.000
_cell.angle_alpha   90.00
_cell.angle_beta   90.00
_cell.angle_gamma   90.00
#
_symmetry.space_group_name_H-M   'P 1'
#
loop_
_entity.id
_entity.type
_entity.pdbx_description
1 polymer ?
#
loop_
_entity_poly.entity_id
_entity_poly.type
_entity_poly.pdbx_seq_one_letter_code
_entity_poly.pdbx_strand_id
1 'polypeptide(L)'
;MDRPEDTPGRPAGAPSQPAAPPRYGRYVVLLVLLILIFITLNTILTKPVGAGGIAPGEAMPQFAVPLASSYQYAHADANVATDGPHPACSVRKPGVLNICELYEQGPVVLALFVDGGSCTGVLSEMQSLVGEYPQVRFAAVSIKGDRRSLRRLVAARHLTLPVGIDDQGDLATLFRLATCPQVTFALKGGIIQSKALLNPPSLATLRARVAELAAATGPVSGGSG
;
A
#
# COMPACT_ATOMS: atom_id res chain seq x y z
N MET A 1 63.59 -8.13 71.60
CA MET A 1 63.11 -6.83 72.17
C MET A 1 63.13 -5.85 71.01
N ASP A 2 62.09 -5.79 70.27
CA ASP A 2 61.92 -4.75 69.22
C ASP A 2 60.45 -4.29 69.26
N ARG A 3 60.30 -2.99 69.33
CA ARG A 3 59.07 -2.26 69.58
C ARG A 3 58.45 -1.96 68.24
N PRO A 4 57.16 -2.19 67.99
CA PRO A 4 56.53 -1.77 66.73
C PRO A 4 56.26 -0.28 66.75
N GLU A 5 56.65 0.40 65.67
CA GLU A 5 56.41 1.82 65.38
C GLU A 5 54.94 2.05 65.06
N ASP A 6 54.34 2.99 65.79
CA ASP A 6 53.04 3.54 65.56
C ASP A 6 52.99 4.38 64.22
N THR A 7 52.26 3.95 63.26
CA THR A 7 51.95 4.73 62.04
C THR A 7 50.79 5.66 62.34
N PRO A 8 50.95 7.00 62.14
CA PRO A 8 49.83 7.93 62.35
C PRO A 8 48.74 7.79 61.32
N GLY A 9 47.51 7.70 61.83
CA GLY A 9 46.30 7.53 61.06
C GLY A 9 46.07 8.66 60.03
N ARG A 10 45.78 8.25 58.82
CA ARG A 10 45.37 9.13 57.70
C ARG A 10 44.04 9.81 58.06
N PRO A 11 43.88 11.14 57.94
CA PRO A 11 42.64 11.80 58.25
C PRO A 11 41.54 11.38 57.19
N ALA A 12 40.35 11.05 57.72
CA ALA A 12 39.19 10.69 56.99
C ALA A 12 38.84 11.83 55.95
N GLY A 13 38.79 11.47 54.69
CA GLY A 13 38.47 12.42 53.62
C GLY A 13 37.08 13.04 53.86
N ALA A 14 37.01 14.35 53.79
CA ALA A 14 35.77 15.09 53.83
C ALA A 14 34.82 14.65 52.70
N PRO A 15 33.50 14.59 52.97
CA PRO A 15 32.53 14.22 51.94
C PRO A 15 32.62 15.24 50.80
N SER A 16 32.84 14.74 49.59
CA SER A 16 32.84 15.55 48.39
C SER A 16 31.46 16.16 48.18
N GLN A 17 31.36 17.48 48.26
CA GLN A 17 30.14 18.20 47.91
C GLN A 17 29.77 17.91 46.45
N PRO A 18 28.46 17.62 46.17
CA PRO A 18 28.02 17.43 44.79
C PRO A 18 28.29 18.72 44.01
N ALA A 19 29.00 18.59 42.90
CA ALA A 19 29.30 19.71 42.00
C ALA A 19 28.00 20.35 41.54
N ALA A 20 27.90 21.68 41.67
CA ALA A 20 26.73 22.42 41.19
C ALA A 20 26.51 22.15 39.66
N PRO A 21 25.28 21.88 39.25
CA PRO A 21 25.01 21.55 37.85
C PRO A 21 25.47 22.71 36.96
N PRO A 22 26.17 22.43 35.83
CA PRO A 22 26.68 23.46 34.93
C PRO A 22 25.55 24.35 34.45
N ARG A 23 25.76 25.65 34.46
CA ARG A 23 24.77 26.68 34.08
C ARG A 23 24.14 26.43 32.68
N TYR A 24 24.76 25.61 31.84
CA TYR A 24 24.28 25.19 30.52
C TYR A 24 23.23 24.07 30.58
N GLY A 25 23.10 23.33 31.65
CA GLY A 25 22.16 22.20 31.75
C GLY A 25 20.73 22.58 31.47
N ARG A 26 20.27 23.74 31.92
CA ARG A 26 18.93 24.25 31.64
C ARG A 26 18.70 24.56 30.15
N TYR A 27 19.71 25.07 29.45
CA TYR A 27 19.60 25.34 28.00
C TYR A 27 19.60 24.07 27.18
N VAL A 28 20.36 23.06 27.59
CA VAL A 28 20.34 21.74 26.96
C VAL A 28 18.95 21.08 27.15
N VAL A 29 18.40 21.15 28.34
CA VAL A 29 17.04 20.63 28.62
C VAL A 29 15.99 21.37 27.76
N LEU A 30 16.06 22.70 27.68
CA LEU A 30 15.14 23.47 26.87
C LEU A 30 15.29 23.15 25.37
N LEU A 31 16.51 22.97 24.88
CA LEU A 31 16.75 22.59 23.48
C LEU A 31 16.18 21.22 23.16
N VAL A 32 16.40 20.22 24.03
CA VAL A 32 15.84 18.88 23.87
C VAL A 32 14.31 18.93 23.89
N LEU A 33 13.73 19.70 24.78
CA LEU A 33 12.27 19.85 24.90
C LEU A 33 11.67 20.52 23.64
N LEU A 34 12.33 21.54 23.08
CA LEU A 34 11.94 22.17 21.82
C LEU A 34 12.03 21.21 20.65
N ILE A 35 13.09 20.40 20.58
CA ILE A 35 13.23 19.38 19.52
C ILE A 35 12.13 18.32 19.65
N LEU A 36 11.83 17.85 20.85
CA LEU A 36 10.74 16.89 21.09
C LEU A 36 9.37 17.48 20.71
N ILE A 37 9.09 18.73 21.10
CA ILE A 37 7.87 19.43 20.72
C ILE A 37 7.80 19.58 19.20
N PHE A 38 8.89 19.95 18.55
CA PHE A 38 8.95 20.10 17.10
C PHE A 38 8.69 18.77 16.38
N ILE A 39 9.34 17.69 16.82
CA ILE A 39 9.12 16.33 16.28
C ILE A 39 7.66 15.91 16.50
N THR A 40 7.13 16.10 17.70
CA THR A 40 5.75 15.72 18.03
C THR A 40 4.73 16.53 17.21
N LEU A 41 4.90 17.85 17.13
CA LEU A 41 4.06 18.71 16.29
C LEU A 41 4.18 18.32 14.81
N ASN A 42 5.40 18.12 14.31
CA ASN A 42 5.59 17.69 12.93
C ASN A 42 4.92 16.32 12.66
N THR A 43 4.99 15.38 13.60
CA THR A 43 4.35 14.05 13.48
C THR A 43 2.81 14.15 13.51
N ILE A 44 2.25 15.07 14.29
CA ILE A 44 0.80 15.29 14.39
C ILE A 44 0.28 16.08 13.18
N LEU A 45 1.02 17.09 12.73
CA LEU A 45 0.63 17.95 11.60
C LEU A 45 0.91 17.30 10.25
N THR A 46 1.95 16.49 10.15
CA THR A 46 2.19 15.65 8.98
C THR A 46 1.24 14.46 9.10
N LYS A 47 0.04 14.60 8.52
CA LYS A 47 -0.83 13.43 8.33
C LYS A 47 0.05 12.37 7.67
N PRO A 48 0.14 11.13 8.20
CA PRO A 48 0.87 10.08 7.52
C PRO A 48 0.32 10.02 6.11
N VAL A 49 1.17 10.23 5.11
CA VAL A 49 0.81 10.13 3.70
C VAL A 49 0.21 8.75 3.54
N GLY A 50 -1.12 8.73 3.63
CA GLY A 50 -2.04 7.63 3.44
C GLY A 50 -1.48 6.21 3.50
N ALA A 51 -1.28 5.68 4.70
CA ALA A 51 -1.41 4.26 4.90
C ALA A 51 -2.89 3.90 4.70
N GLY A 52 -3.30 3.47 3.51
CA GLY A 52 -4.68 3.09 3.33
C GLY A 52 -5.31 3.28 1.94
N GLY A 53 -4.51 3.36 0.90
CA GLY A 53 -5.04 3.45 -0.47
C GLY A 53 -5.39 4.88 -0.91
N ILE A 54 -5.97 4.97 -2.08
CA ILE A 54 -6.44 6.22 -2.69
C ILE A 54 -7.76 6.63 -2.03
N ALA A 55 -7.96 7.91 -1.79
CA ALA A 55 -9.17 8.39 -1.13
C ALA A 55 -10.40 8.32 -2.06
N PRO A 56 -11.61 8.09 -1.51
CA PRO A 56 -12.83 8.18 -2.29
C PRO A 56 -12.97 9.56 -2.94
N GLY A 57 -13.40 9.57 -4.22
CA GLY A 57 -13.51 10.78 -5.04
C GLY A 57 -12.23 11.16 -5.78
N GLU A 58 -11.06 10.62 -5.42
CA GLU A 58 -9.84 10.80 -6.19
C GLU A 58 -9.84 9.91 -7.44
N ALA A 59 -9.08 10.32 -8.47
CA ALA A 59 -8.88 9.50 -9.66
C ALA A 59 -7.97 8.31 -9.37
N MET A 60 -8.32 7.13 -9.90
CA MET A 60 -7.47 5.95 -9.86
C MET A 60 -6.19 6.22 -10.65
N PRO A 61 -5.01 5.97 -10.07
CA PRO A 61 -3.75 6.13 -10.77
C PRO A 61 -3.68 5.31 -12.04
N GLN A 62 -3.14 5.93 -13.10
CA GLN A 62 -2.99 5.30 -14.41
C GLN A 62 -1.77 4.39 -14.40
N PHE A 63 -1.93 3.19 -14.94
CA PHE A 63 -0.80 2.27 -15.14
C PHE A 63 -1.10 1.26 -16.24
N ALA A 64 0.00 0.70 -16.79
CA ALA A 64 -0.01 -0.45 -17.66
C ALA A 64 1.10 -1.41 -17.23
N VAL A 65 0.76 -2.67 -16.99
CA VAL A 65 1.71 -3.71 -16.52
C VAL A 65 1.63 -4.94 -17.42
N PRO A 66 2.72 -5.69 -17.59
CA PRO A 66 2.67 -6.95 -18.32
C PRO A 66 1.80 -7.97 -17.56
N LEU A 67 1.00 -8.73 -18.32
CA LEU A 67 0.26 -9.86 -17.75
C LEU A 67 1.23 -10.98 -17.33
N ALA A 68 0.92 -11.64 -16.23
CA ALA A 68 1.66 -12.82 -15.77
C ALA A 68 1.70 -13.93 -16.83
N SER A 69 0.64 -14.08 -17.60
CA SER A 69 0.53 -15.06 -18.71
C SER A 69 1.33 -14.68 -19.96
N SER A 70 1.74 -13.41 -20.09
CA SER A 70 2.46 -12.94 -21.27
C SER A 70 3.94 -13.34 -21.25
N TYR A 71 4.40 -13.97 -22.34
CA TYR A 71 5.84 -14.23 -22.55
C TYR A 71 6.52 -13.07 -23.27
N GLN A 72 5.78 -12.31 -24.08
CA GLN A 72 6.29 -11.26 -24.94
C GLN A 72 6.86 -10.06 -24.15
N TYR A 73 6.34 -9.82 -22.96
CA TYR A 73 6.75 -8.69 -22.09
C TYR A 73 7.38 -9.18 -20.79
N ALA A 74 8.12 -10.29 -20.84
CA ALA A 74 8.68 -10.95 -19.67
C ALA A 74 9.65 -10.06 -18.84
N HIS A 75 10.23 -9.03 -19.46
CA HIS A 75 11.17 -8.10 -18.84
C HIS A 75 10.69 -6.64 -18.87
N ALA A 76 9.41 -6.42 -19.20
CA ALA A 76 8.85 -5.09 -19.17
C ALA A 76 8.43 -4.73 -17.74
N ASP A 77 8.76 -3.52 -17.34
CA ASP A 77 8.34 -2.95 -16.05
C ASP A 77 6.94 -2.33 -16.16
N ALA A 78 6.40 -1.95 -15.00
CA ALA A 78 5.19 -1.15 -14.94
C ALA A 78 5.42 0.21 -15.63
N ASN A 79 4.47 0.60 -16.50
CA ASN A 79 4.42 1.96 -17.02
C ASN A 79 3.40 2.73 -16.19
N VAL A 80 3.88 3.74 -15.46
CA VAL A 80 3.08 4.62 -14.60
C VAL A 80 3.08 6.07 -15.07
N ALA A 81 3.63 6.34 -16.27
CA ALA A 81 3.68 7.68 -16.85
C ALA A 81 2.27 8.18 -17.18
N THR A 82 1.93 9.37 -16.75
CA THR A 82 0.65 10.04 -17.03
C THR A 82 0.70 10.92 -18.27
N ASP A 83 1.90 11.34 -18.67
CA ASP A 83 2.18 12.26 -19.76
C ASP A 83 3.41 11.83 -20.56
N GLY A 84 3.84 12.65 -21.52
CA GLY A 84 5.00 12.35 -22.37
C GLY A 84 4.66 11.48 -23.58
N PRO A 85 5.69 10.93 -24.27
CA PRO A 85 5.50 10.23 -25.54
C PRO A 85 4.79 8.89 -25.43
N HIS A 86 4.78 8.28 -24.25
CA HIS A 86 4.18 6.96 -24.00
C HIS A 86 3.47 6.92 -22.65
N PRO A 87 2.36 7.65 -22.47
CA PRO A 87 1.60 7.58 -21.23
C PRO A 87 1.01 6.19 -21.04
N ALA A 88 0.83 5.77 -19.79
CA ALA A 88 0.34 4.43 -19.42
C ALA A 88 -0.96 4.06 -20.17
N CYS A 89 -1.93 4.99 -20.23
CA CYS A 89 -3.20 4.77 -20.90
C CYS A 89 -3.10 4.55 -22.42
N SER A 90 -1.99 4.92 -23.06
CA SER A 90 -1.74 4.67 -24.49
C SER A 90 -1.22 3.26 -24.78
N VAL A 91 -0.76 2.52 -23.77
CA VAL A 91 -0.18 1.18 -23.91
C VAL A 91 -1.29 0.14 -23.98
N ARG A 92 -1.93 0.02 -25.15
CA ARG A 92 -3.04 -0.92 -25.39
C ARG A 92 -2.57 -2.04 -26.32
N LYS A 93 -1.99 -3.09 -25.72
CA LYS A 93 -1.39 -4.20 -26.46
C LYS A 93 -1.79 -5.54 -25.84
N PRO A 94 -1.93 -6.60 -26.63
CA PRO A 94 -2.12 -7.96 -26.10
C PRO A 94 -0.99 -8.31 -25.13
N GLY A 95 -1.34 -8.92 -23.98
CA GLY A 95 -0.37 -9.30 -22.96
C GLY A 95 0.01 -8.17 -21.97
N VAL A 96 -0.67 -7.04 -22.03
CA VAL A 96 -0.57 -5.93 -21.08
C VAL A 96 -1.92 -5.73 -20.39
N LEU A 97 -1.90 -5.57 -19.08
CA LEU A 97 -3.03 -5.10 -18.29
C LEU A 97 -2.96 -3.58 -18.25
N ASN A 98 -3.90 -2.90 -18.87
CA ASN A 98 -4.04 -1.45 -18.84
C ASN A 98 -5.25 -1.08 -18.00
N ILE A 99 -5.04 -0.36 -16.90
CA ILE A 99 -6.12 0.00 -15.98
C ILE A 99 -7.12 0.97 -16.64
N CYS A 100 -6.66 1.82 -17.56
CA CYS A 100 -7.51 2.77 -18.27
C CYS A 100 -8.55 2.04 -19.15
N GLU A 101 -8.15 0.96 -19.83
CA GLU A 101 -9.08 0.14 -20.59
C GLU A 101 -10.14 -0.51 -19.70
N LEU A 102 -9.78 -0.93 -18.50
CA LEU A 102 -10.73 -1.55 -17.58
C LEU A 102 -11.80 -0.56 -17.13
N TYR A 103 -11.38 0.62 -16.62
CA TYR A 103 -12.37 1.57 -16.11
C TYR A 103 -13.17 2.29 -17.22
N GLU A 104 -12.68 2.31 -18.46
CA GLU A 104 -13.47 2.75 -19.62
C GLU A 104 -14.62 1.78 -19.95
N GLN A 105 -14.39 0.48 -19.74
CA GLN A 105 -15.38 -0.57 -20.03
C GLN A 105 -16.42 -0.70 -18.91
N GLY A 106 -16.07 -0.43 -17.66
CA GLY A 106 -16.97 -0.60 -16.52
C GLY A 106 -16.33 -0.20 -15.20
N PRO A 107 -17.05 -0.38 -14.07
CA PRO A 107 -16.47 -0.23 -12.76
C PRO A 107 -15.39 -1.30 -12.52
N VAL A 108 -14.38 -0.96 -11.74
CA VAL A 108 -13.17 -1.78 -11.55
C VAL A 108 -13.01 -2.19 -10.09
N VAL A 109 -12.68 -3.45 -9.89
CA VAL A 109 -12.15 -4.01 -8.63
C VAL A 109 -10.71 -4.45 -8.88
N LEU A 110 -9.76 -3.74 -8.28
CA LEU A 110 -8.34 -3.99 -8.43
C LEU A 110 -7.74 -4.49 -7.11
N ALA A 111 -7.14 -5.69 -7.11
CA ALA A 111 -6.35 -6.18 -6.00
C ALA A 111 -4.86 -5.99 -6.26
N LEU A 112 -4.17 -5.34 -5.32
CA LEU A 112 -2.71 -5.34 -5.24
C LEU A 112 -2.30 -6.36 -4.19
N PHE A 113 -1.40 -7.27 -4.56
CA PHE A 113 -0.98 -8.36 -3.67
C PHE A 113 0.51 -8.68 -3.85
N VAL A 114 1.08 -9.41 -2.91
CA VAL A 114 2.42 -10.00 -3.01
C VAL A 114 2.25 -11.50 -3.21
N ASP A 115 3.06 -12.11 -4.09
CA ASP A 115 3.02 -13.55 -4.31
C ASP A 115 3.51 -14.27 -3.05
N GLY A 116 2.62 -15.07 -2.45
CA GLY A 116 2.87 -15.86 -1.25
C GLY A 116 1.95 -15.56 -0.06
N GLY A 117 1.91 -16.49 0.87
CA GLY A 117 1.18 -16.38 2.13
C GLY A 117 -0.33 -16.16 1.98
N SER A 118 -0.90 -15.44 2.96
CA SER A 118 -2.33 -15.11 3.00
C SER A 118 -2.76 -14.08 1.96
N CYS A 119 -1.81 -13.36 1.37
CA CYS A 119 -2.09 -12.28 0.42
C CYS A 119 -2.78 -12.75 -0.86
N THR A 120 -2.54 -13.97 -1.28
CA THR A 120 -3.09 -14.52 -2.52
C THR A 120 -4.51 -15.06 -2.38
N GLY A 121 -5.04 -15.17 -1.16
CA GLY A 121 -6.39 -15.69 -0.90
C GLY A 121 -7.49 -14.88 -1.60
N VAL A 122 -7.35 -13.56 -1.62
CA VAL A 122 -8.28 -12.63 -2.27
C VAL A 122 -8.55 -12.94 -3.75
N LEU A 123 -7.58 -13.55 -4.45
CA LEU A 123 -7.72 -13.87 -5.87
C LEU A 123 -8.82 -14.90 -6.12
N SER A 124 -8.92 -15.93 -5.26
CA SER A 124 -9.97 -16.94 -5.35
C SER A 124 -11.35 -16.36 -5.01
N GLU A 125 -11.40 -15.45 -4.05
CA GLU A 125 -12.62 -14.74 -3.69
C GLU A 125 -13.08 -13.83 -4.83
N MET A 126 -12.17 -13.05 -5.44
CA MET A 126 -12.48 -12.24 -6.62
C MET A 126 -12.93 -13.10 -7.80
N GLN A 127 -12.24 -14.22 -8.05
CA GLN A 127 -12.59 -15.15 -9.13
C GLN A 127 -14.03 -15.66 -8.98
N SER A 128 -14.49 -15.95 -7.78
CA SER A 128 -15.87 -16.40 -7.55
C SER A 128 -16.91 -15.33 -7.90
N LEU A 129 -16.56 -14.05 -7.83
CA LEU A 129 -17.44 -12.93 -8.12
C LEU A 129 -17.44 -12.50 -9.61
N VAL A 130 -16.44 -12.91 -10.40
CA VAL A 130 -16.35 -12.55 -11.84
C VAL A 130 -17.62 -12.94 -12.59
N GLY A 131 -18.13 -14.14 -12.37
CA GLY A 131 -19.35 -14.62 -13.02
C GLY A 131 -20.63 -14.01 -12.44
N GLU A 132 -20.61 -13.62 -11.16
CA GLU A 132 -21.75 -13.03 -10.47
C GLU A 132 -22.00 -11.56 -10.87
N TYR A 133 -20.90 -10.84 -11.22
CA TYR A 133 -20.94 -9.41 -11.58
C TYR A 133 -20.27 -9.15 -12.95
N PRO A 134 -20.86 -9.58 -14.10
CA PRO A 134 -20.23 -9.48 -15.43
C PRO A 134 -20.01 -8.03 -15.89
N GLN A 135 -20.74 -7.06 -15.31
CA GLN A 135 -20.57 -5.64 -15.59
C GLN A 135 -19.35 -5.02 -14.88
N VAL A 136 -18.81 -5.69 -13.85
CA VAL A 136 -17.65 -5.24 -13.09
C VAL A 136 -16.37 -5.83 -13.69
N ARG A 137 -15.34 -5.03 -13.83
CA ARG A 137 -14.01 -5.45 -14.32
C ARG A 137 -13.13 -5.79 -13.12
N PHE A 138 -12.75 -7.06 -13.02
CA PHE A 138 -11.85 -7.54 -11.98
C PHE A 138 -10.43 -7.64 -12.54
N ALA A 139 -9.44 -7.18 -11.77
CA ALA A 139 -8.03 -7.34 -12.09
C ALA A 139 -7.20 -7.47 -10.81
N ALA A 140 -6.03 -8.06 -10.94
CA ALA A 140 -5.07 -8.13 -9.86
C ALA A 140 -3.66 -7.83 -10.36
N VAL A 141 -2.80 -7.25 -9.51
CA VAL A 141 -1.38 -7.04 -9.83
C VAL A 141 -0.53 -7.53 -8.66
N SER A 142 0.43 -8.39 -8.99
CA SER A 142 1.47 -8.82 -8.05
C SER A 142 2.56 -7.76 -7.96
N ILE A 143 2.84 -7.32 -6.75
CA ILE A 143 3.93 -6.40 -6.45
C ILE A 143 5.18 -7.21 -6.12
N LYS A 144 6.24 -7.02 -6.89
CA LYS A 144 7.55 -7.69 -6.70
C LYS A 144 7.43 -9.22 -6.62
N GLY A 145 6.83 -9.84 -7.63
CA GLY A 145 6.65 -11.29 -7.68
C GLY A 145 7.54 -11.99 -8.72
N ASP A 146 7.77 -13.30 -8.55
CA ASP A 146 8.34 -14.12 -9.61
C ASP A 146 7.27 -14.50 -10.64
N ARG A 147 7.48 -14.12 -11.88
CA ARG A 147 6.56 -14.38 -12.99
C ARG A 147 6.23 -15.87 -13.18
N ARG A 148 7.20 -16.75 -12.98
CA ARG A 148 6.98 -18.20 -13.12
C ARG A 148 6.08 -18.72 -12.01
N SER A 149 6.31 -18.28 -10.78
CA SER A 149 5.46 -18.58 -9.62
C SER A 149 4.05 -18.06 -9.85
N LEU A 150 3.93 -16.83 -10.31
CA LEU A 150 2.64 -16.20 -10.56
C LEU A 150 1.82 -16.90 -11.66
N ARG A 151 2.48 -17.35 -12.74
CA ARG A 151 1.81 -18.17 -13.77
C ARG A 151 1.29 -19.49 -13.22
N ARG A 152 2.08 -20.16 -12.36
CA ARG A 152 1.63 -21.39 -11.68
C ARG A 152 0.45 -21.14 -10.79
N LEU A 153 0.46 -20.03 -10.05
CA LEU A 153 -0.64 -19.61 -9.19
C LEU A 153 -1.92 -19.38 -9.99
N VAL A 154 -1.84 -18.62 -11.11
CA VAL A 154 -2.97 -18.34 -12.01
C VAL A 154 -3.54 -19.65 -12.57
N ALA A 155 -2.69 -20.56 -13.04
CA ALA A 155 -3.10 -21.85 -13.57
C ALA A 155 -3.71 -22.76 -12.49
N ALA A 156 -3.08 -22.87 -11.34
CA ALA A 156 -3.52 -23.75 -10.25
C ALA A 156 -4.87 -23.32 -9.66
N ARG A 157 -5.19 -22.01 -9.69
CA ARG A 157 -6.46 -21.48 -9.20
C ARG A 157 -7.50 -21.23 -10.30
N HIS A 158 -7.21 -21.59 -11.54
CA HIS A 158 -8.08 -21.39 -12.70
C HIS A 158 -8.58 -19.94 -12.81
N LEU A 159 -7.69 -18.97 -12.57
CA LEU A 159 -8.05 -17.56 -12.61
C LEU A 159 -8.32 -17.12 -14.05
N THR A 160 -9.50 -16.56 -14.30
CA THR A 160 -9.88 -15.94 -15.57
C THR A 160 -9.75 -14.41 -15.52
N LEU A 161 -9.73 -13.81 -14.32
CA LEU A 161 -9.42 -12.39 -14.17
C LEU A 161 -7.96 -12.12 -14.57
N PRO A 162 -7.67 -10.98 -15.24
CA PRO A 162 -6.32 -10.64 -15.64
C PRO A 162 -5.44 -10.38 -14.41
N VAL A 163 -4.26 -11.01 -14.40
CA VAL A 163 -3.25 -10.85 -13.36
C VAL A 163 -2.00 -10.24 -13.97
N GLY A 164 -1.68 -9.01 -13.56
CA GLY A 164 -0.47 -8.29 -13.95
C GLY A 164 0.69 -8.53 -12.98
N ILE A 165 1.87 -8.08 -13.38
CA ILE A 165 3.07 -8.09 -12.54
C ILE A 165 3.77 -6.74 -12.60
N ASP A 166 4.13 -6.23 -11.44
CA ASP A 166 4.92 -5.02 -11.23
C ASP A 166 6.23 -5.43 -10.52
N ASP A 167 7.27 -5.66 -11.31
CA ASP A 167 8.54 -6.20 -10.81
C ASP A 167 9.28 -5.20 -9.91
N GLN A 168 9.18 -3.92 -10.17
CA GLN A 168 9.87 -2.88 -9.40
C GLN A 168 9.09 -2.41 -8.18
N GLY A 169 7.77 -2.57 -8.20
CA GLY A 169 6.90 -2.21 -7.09
C GLY A 169 6.47 -0.74 -7.12
N ASP A 170 6.45 -0.12 -8.30
CA ASP A 170 6.01 1.26 -8.49
C ASP A 170 4.56 1.48 -8.06
N LEU A 171 3.71 0.48 -8.30
CA LEU A 171 2.30 0.53 -7.89
C LEU A 171 2.12 0.52 -6.37
N ALA A 172 3.07 -0.01 -5.61
CA ALA A 172 3.01 0.06 -4.15
C ALA A 172 3.02 1.52 -3.67
N THR A 173 3.87 2.35 -4.26
CA THR A 173 3.93 3.78 -3.95
C THR A 173 2.72 4.51 -4.53
N LEU A 174 2.39 4.24 -5.80
CA LEU A 174 1.33 4.90 -6.53
C LEU A 174 -0.05 4.72 -5.88
N PHE A 175 -0.35 3.52 -5.38
CA PHE A 175 -1.60 3.17 -4.69
C PHE A 175 -1.52 3.31 -3.17
N ARG A 176 -0.41 3.84 -2.63
CA ARG A 176 -0.19 3.98 -1.18
C ARG A 176 -0.46 2.65 -0.46
N LEU A 177 0.17 1.57 -0.96
CA LEU A 177 -0.03 0.22 -0.44
C LEU A 177 0.43 0.13 1.02
N ALA A 178 -0.50 -0.17 1.92
CA ALA A 178 -0.21 -0.26 3.35
C ALA A 178 -0.16 -1.71 3.85
N THR A 179 -0.96 -2.56 3.25
CA THR A 179 -1.13 -3.97 3.67
C THR A 179 -1.31 -4.85 2.45
N CYS A 180 -1.21 -6.17 2.64
CA CYS A 180 -1.39 -7.13 1.59
C CYS A 180 -2.50 -8.15 1.97
N PRO A 181 -3.49 -8.34 1.11
CA PRO A 181 -3.80 -7.59 -0.10
C PRO A 181 -4.43 -6.22 0.19
N GLN A 182 -4.42 -5.33 -0.80
CA GLN A 182 -5.22 -4.11 -0.83
C GLN A 182 -6.17 -4.18 -2.02
N VAL A 183 -7.48 -4.02 -1.77
CA VAL A 183 -8.50 -4.05 -2.82
C VAL A 183 -9.10 -2.67 -2.98
N THR A 184 -9.01 -2.13 -4.20
CA THR A 184 -9.48 -0.79 -4.56
C THR A 184 -10.71 -0.91 -5.47
N PHE A 185 -11.69 -0.03 -5.26
CA PHE A 185 -12.96 0.00 -5.97
C PHE A 185 -13.11 1.33 -6.69
N ALA A 186 -13.27 1.30 -8.02
CA ALA A 186 -13.46 2.49 -8.83
C ALA A 186 -14.70 2.37 -9.71
N LEU A 187 -15.40 3.49 -9.87
CA LEU A 187 -16.50 3.64 -10.80
C LEU A 187 -15.98 3.58 -12.25
N LYS A 188 -16.87 3.40 -13.20
CA LYS A 188 -16.56 3.63 -14.61
C LYS A 188 -15.99 5.05 -14.77
N GLY A 189 -14.90 5.18 -15.52
CA GLY A 189 -14.13 6.43 -15.63
C GLY A 189 -13.03 6.59 -14.59
N GLY A 190 -12.86 5.61 -13.67
CA GLY A 190 -11.68 5.55 -12.78
C GLY A 190 -11.75 6.39 -11.51
N ILE A 191 -12.94 6.87 -11.11
CA ILE A 191 -13.08 7.58 -9.82
C ILE A 191 -13.23 6.57 -8.69
N ILE A 192 -12.41 6.68 -7.65
CA ILE A 192 -12.47 5.81 -6.48
C ILE A 192 -13.80 5.98 -5.77
N GLN A 193 -14.54 4.89 -5.64
CA GLN A 193 -15.86 4.90 -5.02
C GLN A 193 -15.80 4.88 -3.49
N SER A 194 -14.93 4.05 -2.94
CA SER A 194 -14.88 3.80 -1.51
C SER A 194 -13.46 3.55 -1.02
N LYS A 195 -13.25 3.61 0.30
CA LYS A 195 -11.96 3.25 0.91
C LYS A 195 -11.58 1.82 0.53
N ALA A 196 -10.30 1.62 0.22
CA ALA A 196 -9.75 0.31 -0.07
C ALA A 196 -9.97 -0.67 1.10
N LEU A 197 -10.23 -1.93 0.78
CA LEU A 197 -10.18 -3.00 1.78
C LEU A 197 -8.71 -3.37 2.00
N LEU A 198 -8.31 -3.31 3.25
CA LEU A 198 -6.95 -3.63 3.69
C LEU A 198 -6.99 -4.99 4.42
N ASN A 199 -5.94 -5.78 4.27
CA ASN A 199 -5.87 -7.17 4.72
C ASN A 199 -6.81 -8.10 3.92
N PRO A 200 -6.67 -9.43 4.03
CA PRO A 200 -7.56 -10.35 3.34
C PRO A 200 -9.01 -10.10 3.77
N PRO A 201 -9.87 -9.54 2.90
CA PRO A 201 -11.28 -9.39 3.24
C PRO A 201 -11.95 -10.76 3.25
N SER A 202 -13.02 -10.92 4.00
CA SER A 202 -13.89 -12.08 3.82
C SER A 202 -14.65 -11.97 2.49
N LEU A 203 -15.01 -13.12 1.90
CA LEU A 203 -15.85 -13.14 0.69
C LEU A 203 -17.15 -12.33 0.86
N ALA A 204 -17.77 -12.41 2.02
CA ALA A 204 -18.99 -11.64 2.31
C ALA A 204 -18.75 -10.12 2.26
N THR A 205 -17.66 -9.66 2.85
CA THR A 205 -17.27 -8.24 2.82
C THR A 205 -16.94 -7.79 1.39
N LEU A 206 -16.18 -8.60 0.66
CA LEU A 206 -15.83 -8.30 -0.74
C LEU A 206 -17.08 -8.26 -1.62
N ARG A 207 -17.98 -9.25 -1.51
CA ARG A 207 -19.25 -9.29 -2.25
C ARG A 207 -20.12 -8.07 -1.97
N ALA A 208 -20.25 -7.66 -0.70
CA ALA A 208 -21.03 -6.48 -0.35
C ALA A 208 -20.48 -5.22 -1.03
N ARG A 209 -19.16 -5.03 -1.03
CA ARG A 209 -18.52 -3.89 -1.71
C ARG A 209 -18.67 -3.93 -3.24
N VAL A 210 -18.56 -5.12 -3.83
CA VAL A 210 -18.77 -5.29 -5.28
C VAL A 210 -20.23 -5.02 -5.65
N ALA A 211 -21.19 -5.45 -4.82
CA ALA A 211 -22.61 -5.16 -5.02
C ALA A 211 -22.90 -3.65 -4.95
N GLU A 212 -22.34 -2.94 -3.96
CA GLU A 212 -22.43 -1.48 -3.87
C GLU A 212 -21.85 -0.79 -5.10
N LEU A 213 -20.69 -1.25 -5.58
CA LEU A 213 -20.04 -0.73 -6.78
C LEU A 213 -20.89 -0.96 -8.05
N ALA A 214 -21.44 -2.17 -8.20
CA ALA A 214 -22.29 -2.55 -9.32
C ALA A 214 -23.60 -1.73 -9.34
N ALA A 215 -24.20 -1.50 -8.18
CA ALA A 215 -25.41 -0.68 -8.04
C ALA A 215 -25.17 0.79 -8.39
N ALA A 216 -24.00 1.35 -8.05
CA ALA A 216 -23.66 2.73 -8.35
C ALA A 216 -23.53 3.03 -9.86
N THR A 217 -23.42 1.98 -10.68
CA THR A 217 -23.32 2.07 -12.16
C THR A 217 -24.61 1.67 -12.89
N GLY A 218 -25.65 1.29 -12.14
CA GLY A 218 -26.98 1.04 -12.70
C GLY A 218 -27.52 2.28 -13.46
N PRO A 219 -28.44 2.12 -14.41
CA PRO A 219 -29.05 3.25 -15.07
C PRO A 219 -29.63 4.17 -14.01
N VAL A 220 -29.24 5.45 -14.05
CA VAL A 220 -29.91 6.49 -13.26
C VAL A 220 -31.36 6.41 -13.66
N SER A 221 -32.21 5.81 -12.82
CA SER A 221 -33.66 5.84 -13.00
C SER A 221 -34.03 7.32 -12.98
N GLY A 222 -34.29 7.86 -14.18
CA GLY A 222 -34.66 9.23 -14.38
C GLY A 222 -35.87 9.52 -13.48
N GLY A 223 -35.63 10.30 -12.42
CA GLY A 223 -36.71 10.93 -11.69
C GLY A 223 -37.48 11.82 -12.65
N SER A 224 -38.59 11.31 -13.16
CA SER A 224 -39.63 12.11 -13.76
C SER A 224 -40.24 12.94 -12.63
N GLY A 225 -39.85 14.19 -12.53
CA GLY A 225 -40.53 15.24 -11.81
C GLY A 225 -41.32 16.09 -12.77
#